data_2ee5432ad49b9e89f84739eb0c9549a6
#
_entry.id   2ee5432ad49b9e89f84739eb0c9549a6
#
_cell.length_a   1.000
_cell.length_b   1.000
_cell.length_c   1.000
_cell.angle_alpha   90.00
_cell.angle_beta   90.00
_cell.angle_gamma   90.00
#
_symmetry.space_group_name_H-M   'P 1'
#
loop_
_entity.id
_entity.type
_entity.pdbx_description
1 polymer ?
#
loop_
_entity_poly.entity_id
_entity_poly.type
_entity_poly.pdbx_seq_one_letter_code
_entity_poly.pdbx_strand_id
1 'polypeptide(L)'
;GDDCMRDAIKNAKRIVVKVGSSTLCYPNGHLNLERIEHLVRQLSDLANQGKEVILVSSGATGAGLAPLGFKEKPRDLVLRQASAAVGQGVLIHMYERMFREYGRTVAQILLTKEDSTSRHSYLNLRNTLHALLQLHVIPIINENDVVAIEEYKIGDNDTLSATVAGIVEADVLIILSDIDGLYTANPATDSTATLINEVSMITDETYEIAGGAGSSMGTGGMYTKIKAAHMAT
;
A
#
# COMPACT_ATOMS: atom_id res chain seq x y z
N GLY A 1 -28.15 7.05 3.90
CA GLY A 1 -26.81 6.84 4.50
C GLY A 1 -25.75 6.52 3.47
N ASP A 2 -26.01 5.54 2.58
CA ASP A 2 -25.02 5.04 1.59
C ASP A 2 -24.53 6.09 0.57
N ASP A 3 -25.38 7.02 0.17
CA ASP A 3 -24.99 8.06 -0.80
C ASP A 3 -24.03 9.09 -0.19
N CYS A 4 -24.16 9.42 1.08
CA CYS A 4 -23.35 10.47 1.71
C CYS A 4 -21.87 10.09 1.86
N MET A 5 -21.57 8.83 2.23
CA MET A 5 -20.16 8.35 2.35
C MET A 5 -19.50 8.19 0.98
N ARG A 6 -20.23 7.65 -0.01
CA ARG A 6 -19.70 7.53 -1.38
C ARG A 6 -19.47 8.88 -2.04
N ASP A 7 -20.29 9.87 -1.74
CA ASP A 7 -20.10 11.25 -2.20
C ASP A 7 -18.89 11.91 -1.53
N ALA A 8 -18.60 11.60 -0.27
CA ALA A 8 -17.39 12.05 0.40
C ALA A 8 -16.12 11.49 -0.29
N ILE A 9 -16.13 10.22 -0.71
CA ILE A 9 -15.03 9.63 -1.48
C ILE A 9 -14.86 10.29 -2.84
N LYS A 10 -15.96 10.56 -3.56
CA LYS A 10 -15.91 11.27 -4.85
C LYS A 10 -15.34 12.68 -4.73
N ASN A 11 -15.63 13.35 -3.62
CA ASN A 11 -15.20 14.73 -3.34
C ASN A 11 -13.84 14.80 -2.65
N ALA A 12 -13.22 13.65 -2.32
CA ALA A 12 -11.90 13.59 -1.71
C ALA A 12 -10.87 14.30 -2.59
N LYS A 13 -10.04 15.13 -1.97
CA LYS A 13 -8.96 15.86 -2.65
C LYS A 13 -7.62 15.17 -2.51
N ARG A 14 -7.31 14.65 -1.34
CA ARG A 14 -6.05 13.96 -1.02
C ARG A 14 -6.33 12.50 -0.76
N ILE A 15 -5.73 11.65 -1.61
CA ILE A 15 -6.01 10.22 -1.68
C ILE A 15 -4.71 9.44 -1.48
N VAL A 16 -4.71 8.52 -0.51
CA VAL A 16 -3.65 7.53 -0.34
C VAL A 16 -4.14 6.19 -0.90
N VAL A 17 -3.38 5.60 -1.80
CA VAL A 17 -3.66 4.30 -2.40
C VAL A 17 -2.55 3.33 -2.02
N LYS A 18 -2.92 2.17 -1.49
CA LYS A 18 -1.99 1.08 -1.18
C LYS A 18 -2.17 -0.07 -2.16
N VAL A 19 -1.07 -0.54 -2.71
CA VAL A 19 -1.03 -1.70 -3.59
C VAL A 19 -0.08 -2.76 -3.07
N GLY A 20 -0.53 -4.01 -3.10
CA GLY A 20 0.20 -5.17 -2.61
C GLY A 20 1.08 -5.85 -3.66
N SER A 21 2.01 -6.69 -3.20
CA SER A 21 2.95 -7.44 -4.06
C SER A 21 2.27 -8.37 -5.05
N SER A 22 1.19 -9.03 -4.65
CA SER A 22 0.43 -9.95 -5.51
C SER A 22 -0.26 -9.27 -6.69
N THR A 23 -0.50 -7.97 -6.60
CA THR A 23 -1.01 -7.17 -7.72
C THR A 23 0.10 -6.79 -8.69
N LEU A 24 1.29 -6.50 -8.18
CA LEU A 24 2.41 -5.93 -8.96
C LEU A 24 3.31 -6.97 -9.60
N CYS A 25 3.44 -8.15 -8.99
CA CYS A 25 4.36 -9.19 -9.41
C CYS A 25 3.66 -10.52 -9.59
N TYR A 26 4.08 -11.26 -10.62
CA TYR A 26 3.79 -12.68 -10.72
C TYR A 26 4.62 -13.48 -9.69
N PRO A 27 4.20 -14.72 -9.35
CA PRO A 27 4.97 -15.56 -8.41
C PRO A 27 6.42 -15.82 -8.83
N ASN A 28 6.72 -15.78 -10.13
CA ASN A 28 8.07 -15.94 -10.67
C ASN A 28 8.95 -14.67 -10.58
N GLY A 29 8.46 -13.59 -9.96
CA GLY A 29 9.18 -12.34 -9.77
C GLY A 29 9.18 -11.38 -10.96
N HIS A 30 8.50 -11.72 -12.05
CA HIS A 30 8.29 -10.75 -13.13
C HIS A 30 7.17 -9.78 -12.79
N LEU A 31 7.31 -8.52 -13.25
CA LEU A 31 6.29 -7.50 -13.05
C LEU A 31 5.04 -7.78 -13.88
N ASN A 32 3.88 -7.61 -13.28
CA ASN A 32 2.60 -7.64 -13.99
C ASN A 32 2.35 -6.29 -14.65
N LEU A 33 2.84 -6.13 -15.86
CA LEU A 33 2.84 -4.86 -16.58
C LEU A 33 1.44 -4.32 -16.82
N GLU A 34 0.49 -5.19 -17.14
CA GLU A 34 -0.91 -4.80 -17.38
C GLU A 34 -1.54 -4.17 -16.13
N ARG A 35 -1.38 -4.80 -14.97
CA ARG A 35 -1.93 -4.28 -13.72
C ARG A 35 -1.24 -3.00 -13.26
N ILE A 36 0.09 -2.93 -13.42
CA ILE A 36 0.84 -1.71 -13.08
C ILE A 36 0.41 -0.56 -13.99
N GLU A 37 0.31 -0.78 -15.28
CA GLU A 37 -0.11 0.23 -16.25
C GLU A 37 -1.54 0.70 -15.97
N HIS A 38 -2.46 -0.21 -15.69
CA HIS A 38 -3.83 0.13 -15.33
C HIS A 38 -3.91 1.00 -14.06
N LEU A 39 -3.15 0.64 -13.02
CA LEU A 39 -3.03 1.42 -11.80
C LEU A 39 -2.47 2.82 -12.08
N VAL A 40 -1.36 2.91 -12.80
CA VAL A 40 -0.70 4.17 -13.12
C VAL A 40 -1.62 5.09 -13.93
N ARG A 41 -2.35 4.55 -14.90
CA ARG A 41 -3.33 5.29 -15.68
C ARG A 41 -4.43 5.90 -14.81
N GLN A 42 -5.00 5.12 -13.91
CA GLN A 42 -6.05 5.60 -13.01
C GLN A 42 -5.55 6.66 -12.03
N LEU A 43 -4.36 6.46 -11.43
CA LEU A 43 -3.77 7.45 -10.53
C LEU A 43 -3.42 8.75 -11.27
N SER A 44 -2.93 8.63 -12.50
CA SER A 44 -2.64 9.79 -13.36
C SER A 44 -3.92 10.56 -13.71
N ASP A 45 -5.01 9.85 -13.99
CA ASP A 45 -6.30 10.47 -14.27
C ASP A 45 -6.87 11.21 -13.06
N LEU A 46 -6.77 10.65 -11.86
CA LEU A 46 -7.12 11.33 -10.62
C LEU A 46 -6.30 12.62 -10.42
N ALA A 47 -4.99 12.55 -10.66
CA ALA A 47 -4.12 13.73 -10.60
C ALA A 47 -4.49 14.78 -11.66
N ASN A 48 -4.89 14.36 -12.86
CA ASN A 48 -5.39 15.26 -13.91
C ASN A 48 -6.70 15.95 -13.54
N GLN A 49 -7.51 15.34 -12.67
CA GLN A 49 -8.71 15.94 -12.11
C GLN A 49 -8.40 16.96 -10.99
N GLY A 50 -7.14 17.20 -10.67
CA GLY A 50 -6.71 18.11 -9.63
C GLY A 50 -6.61 17.49 -8.23
N LYS A 51 -6.68 16.16 -8.13
CA LYS A 51 -6.51 15.46 -6.86
C LYS A 51 -5.04 15.26 -6.53
N GLU A 52 -4.73 15.25 -5.24
CA GLU A 52 -3.41 14.91 -4.72
C GLU A 52 -3.37 13.41 -4.41
N VAL A 53 -2.45 12.70 -5.04
CA VAL A 53 -2.37 11.24 -4.99
C VAL A 53 -1.04 10.80 -4.38
N ILE A 54 -1.10 9.91 -3.41
CA ILE A 54 0.05 9.25 -2.78
C ILE A 54 -0.11 7.74 -3.00
N LEU A 55 0.94 7.08 -3.47
CA LEU A 55 0.96 5.63 -3.66
C LEU A 55 1.87 4.98 -2.61
N VAL A 56 1.32 4.04 -1.85
CA VAL A 56 2.10 3.14 -0.98
C VAL A 56 2.20 1.80 -1.67
N SER A 57 3.41 1.44 -2.10
CA SER A 57 3.63 0.29 -2.96
C SER A 57 4.50 -0.76 -2.29
N SER A 58 3.98 -1.97 -2.18
CA SER A 58 4.76 -3.19 -1.94
C SER A 58 5.46 -3.65 -3.23
N GLY A 59 6.05 -4.83 -3.19
CA GLY A 59 6.53 -5.53 -4.38
C GLY A 59 8.03 -5.47 -4.61
N ALA A 60 8.81 -4.76 -3.80
CA ALA A 60 10.25 -4.65 -3.98
C ALA A 60 10.96 -6.00 -3.92
N THR A 61 10.72 -6.81 -2.91
CA THR A 61 11.32 -8.17 -2.83
C THR A 61 10.93 -9.03 -4.04
N GLY A 62 9.65 -9.02 -4.41
CA GLY A 62 9.16 -9.77 -5.57
C GLY A 62 9.80 -9.34 -6.88
N ALA A 63 9.92 -8.04 -7.10
CA ALA A 63 10.54 -7.46 -8.30
C ALA A 63 12.04 -7.77 -8.41
N GLY A 64 12.71 -8.09 -7.30
CA GLY A 64 14.12 -8.46 -7.27
C GLY A 64 14.39 -9.94 -7.57
N LEU A 65 13.39 -10.80 -7.55
CA LEU A 65 13.59 -12.25 -7.71
C LEU A 65 14.14 -12.61 -9.09
N ALA A 66 13.47 -12.19 -10.15
CA ALA A 66 13.86 -12.51 -11.51
C ALA A 66 15.25 -11.95 -11.90
N PRO A 67 15.60 -10.68 -11.61
CA PRO A 67 16.94 -10.17 -11.87
C PRO A 67 18.05 -10.91 -11.15
N LEU A 68 17.79 -11.46 -9.96
CA LEU A 68 18.75 -12.22 -9.17
C LEU A 68 18.71 -13.73 -9.47
N GLY A 69 17.83 -14.19 -10.37
CA GLY A 69 17.69 -15.60 -10.72
C GLY A 69 17.03 -16.45 -9.63
N PHE A 70 16.34 -15.85 -8.68
CA PHE A 70 15.57 -16.59 -7.68
C PHE A 70 14.24 -17.07 -8.25
N LYS A 71 13.94 -18.35 -8.04
CA LYS A 71 12.65 -18.94 -8.46
C LYS A 71 11.52 -18.68 -7.46
N GLU A 72 11.89 -18.43 -6.21
CA GLU A 72 10.97 -18.17 -5.11
C GLU A 72 11.61 -17.18 -4.11
N LYS A 73 10.79 -16.64 -3.23
CA LYS A 73 11.25 -15.72 -2.20
C LYS A 73 12.22 -16.41 -1.24
N PRO A 74 13.44 -15.90 -1.06
CA PRO A 74 14.44 -16.49 -0.16
C PRO A 74 13.91 -16.56 1.29
N ARG A 75 14.27 -17.62 2.00
CA ARG A 75 14.01 -17.73 3.44
C ARG A 75 14.98 -16.91 4.26
N ASP A 76 16.20 -16.80 3.79
CA ASP A 76 17.26 -16.01 4.41
C ASP A 76 16.94 -14.52 4.37
N LEU A 77 17.07 -13.84 5.53
CA LEU A 77 16.73 -12.43 5.66
C LEU A 77 17.63 -11.54 4.79
N VAL A 78 18.94 -11.81 4.79
CA VAL A 78 19.92 -11.01 4.04
C VAL A 78 19.65 -11.11 2.54
N LEU A 79 19.33 -12.30 2.04
CA LEU A 79 18.96 -12.50 0.64
C LEU A 79 17.62 -11.82 0.29
N ARG A 80 16.67 -11.81 1.22
CA ARG A 80 15.42 -11.03 1.03
C ARG A 80 15.68 -9.53 0.96
N GLN A 81 16.54 -9.01 1.84
CA GLN A 81 16.95 -7.60 1.83
C GLN A 81 17.69 -7.24 0.55
N ALA A 82 18.60 -8.10 0.10
CA ALA A 82 19.28 -7.93 -1.18
C ALA A 82 18.31 -7.94 -2.36
N SER A 83 17.33 -8.86 -2.35
CA SER A 83 16.27 -8.89 -3.36
C SER A 83 15.41 -7.61 -3.34
N ALA A 84 15.07 -7.12 -2.16
CA ALA A 84 14.33 -5.86 -2.02
C ALA A 84 15.13 -4.65 -2.54
N ALA A 85 16.45 -4.61 -2.29
CA ALA A 85 17.31 -3.55 -2.79
C ALA A 85 17.34 -3.50 -4.32
N VAL A 86 17.52 -4.63 -4.98
CA VAL A 86 17.46 -4.75 -6.45
C VAL A 86 16.06 -4.43 -6.95
N GLY A 87 15.05 -5.04 -6.36
CA GLY A 87 13.65 -4.91 -6.79
C GLY A 87 13.08 -3.54 -6.58
N GLN A 88 13.50 -2.80 -5.55
CA GLN A 88 13.09 -1.41 -5.34
C GLN A 88 13.52 -0.53 -6.51
N GLY A 89 14.75 -0.70 -7.00
CA GLY A 89 15.24 0.01 -8.18
C GLY A 89 14.46 -0.34 -9.45
N VAL A 90 14.18 -1.62 -9.66
CA VAL A 90 13.35 -2.09 -10.79
C VAL A 90 11.95 -1.50 -10.75
N LEU A 91 11.32 -1.54 -9.58
CA LEU A 91 9.94 -1.10 -9.40
C LEU A 91 9.78 0.41 -9.58
N ILE A 92 10.64 1.22 -8.95
CA ILE A 92 10.56 2.68 -9.08
C ILE A 92 10.88 3.15 -10.50
N HIS A 93 11.81 2.48 -11.18
CA HIS A 93 12.09 2.77 -12.58
C HIS A 93 10.88 2.50 -13.48
N MET A 94 10.17 1.40 -13.25
CA MET A 94 8.95 1.08 -13.98
C MET A 94 7.84 2.11 -13.73
N TYR A 95 7.61 2.49 -12.46
CA TYR A 95 6.64 3.54 -12.14
C TYR A 95 7.01 4.87 -12.80
N GLU A 96 8.26 5.28 -12.70
CA GLU A 96 8.74 6.53 -13.28
C GLU A 96 8.50 6.57 -14.78
N ARG A 97 8.82 5.50 -15.50
CA ARG A 97 8.56 5.39 -16.92
C ARG A 97 7.08 5.47 -17.27
N MET A 98 6.24 4.69 -16.59
CA MET A 98 4.81 4.63 -16.87
C MET A 98 4.10 5.95 -16.55
N PHE A 99 4.40 6.57 -15.40
CA PHE A 99 3.83 7.88 -15.04
C PHE A 99 4.26 8.98 -16.00
N ARG A 100 5.47 8.91 -16.50
CA ARG A 100 5.99 9.89 -17.50
C ARG A 100 5.16 9.89 -18.77
N GLU A 101 4.67 8.74 -19.24
CA GLU A 101 3.78 8.64 -20.41
C GLU A 101 2.50 9.47 -20.24
N TYR A 102 2.06 9.67 -19.01
CA TYR A 102 0.90 10.51 -18.65
C TYR A 102 1.30 11.92 -18.17
N GLY A 103 2.55 12.31 -18.36
CA GLY A 103 3.05 13.62 -17.94
C GLY A 103 3.14 13.83 -16.44
N ARG A 104 3.23 12.74 -15.65
CA ARG A 104 3.33 12.81 -14.19
C ARG A 104 4.75 12.57 -13.71
N THR A 105 5.15 13.40 -12.73
CA THR A 105 6.42 13.24 -12.00
C THR A 105 6.16 12.46 -10.72
N VAL A 106 7.05 11.54 -10.39
CA VAL A 106 7.00 10.75 -9.16
C VAL A 106 8.24 11.00 -8.30
N ALA A 107 8.11 10.74 -7.00
CA ALA A 107 9.23 10.79 -6.05
C ALA A 107 9.24 9.52 -5.22
N GLN A 108 10.41 8.92 -5.04
CA GLN A 108 10.58 7.77 -4.16
C GLN A 108 10.80 8.23 -2.72
N ILE A 109 10.05 7.63 -1.79
CA ILE A 109 10.24 7.80 -0.35
C ILE A 109 10.31 6.44 0.30
N LEU A 110 11.41 6.17 1.01
CA LEU A 110 11.62 4.94 1.77
C LEU A 110 11.63 5.28 3.26
N LEU A 111 10.82 4.57 4.03
CA LEU A 111 10.59 4.82 5.45
C LEU A 111 10.94 3.62 6.31
N THR A 112 11.38 3.91 7.52
CA THR A 112 11.41 2.95 8.63
C THR A 112 10.35 3.31 9.67
N LYS A 113 10.08 2.39 10.60
CA LYS A 113 9.16 2.66 11.72
C LYS A 113 9.66 3.84 12.57
N GLU A 114 10.97 3.96 12.74
CA GLU A 114 11.59 5.05 13.48
C GLU A 114 11.29 6.42 12.86
N ASP A 115 11.31 6.51 11.54
CA ASP A 115 11.00 7.75 10.81
C ASP A 115 9.58 8.25 11.09
N SER A 116 8.63 7.34 11.29
CA SER A 116 7.23 7.68 11.58
C SER A 116 6.97 7.98 13.06
N THR A 117 7.82 7.53 13.98
CA THR A 117 7.64 7.65 15.43
C THR A 117 8.50 8.74 16.06
N SER A 118 9.68 9.02 15.51
CA SER A 118 10.53 10.13 15.93
C SER A 118 9.92 11.46 15.53
N ARG A 119 9.68 12.35 16.49
CA ARG A 119 9.07 13.65 16.22
C ARG A 119 9.80 14.47 15.15
N HIS A 120 11.14 14.45 15.18
CA HIS A 120 11.95 15.20 14.23
C HIS A 120 11.81 14.65 12.81
N SER A 121 11.96 13.33 12.64
CA SER A 121 11.79 12.65 11.35
C SER A 121 10.38 12.77 10.83
N TYR A 122 9.37 12.64 11.70
CA TYR A 122 7.96 12.83 11.36
C TYR A 122 7.68 14.21 10.76
N LEU A 123 8.16 15.29 11.38
CA LEU A 123 7.95 16.64 10.87
C LEU A 123 8.64 16.87 9.52
N ASN A 124 9.87 16.37 9.37
CA ASN A 124 10.59 16.46 8.10
C ASN A 124 9.85 15.70 6.99
N LEU A 125 9.39 14.49 7.27
CA LEU A 125 8.63 13.68 6.33
C LEU A 125 7.33 14.37 5.93
N ARG A 126 6.54 14.85 6.91
CA ARG A 126 5.32 15.58 6.66
C ARG A 126 5.54 16.80 5.76
N ASN A 127 6.54 17.61 6.07
CA ASN A 127 6.87 18.80 5.30
C ASN A 127 7.30 18.46 3.87
N THR A 128 8.11 17.41 3.69
CA THR A 128 8.54 16.94 2.38
C THR A 128 7.36 16.43 1.55
N LEU A 129 6.48 15.62 2.14
CA LEU A 129 5.29 15.13 1.46
C LEU A 129 4.35 16.26 1.04
N HIS A 130 4.11 17.24 1.91
CA HIS A 130 3.30 18.41 1.58
C HIS A 130 3.92 19.21 0.43
N ALA A 131 5.24 19.43 0.45
CA ALA A 131 5.93 20.13 -0.63
C ALA A 131 5.81 19.38 -1.96
N LEU A 132 5.96 18.06 -1.97
CA LEU A 132 5.79 17.24 -3.17
C LEU A 132 4.37 17.36 -3.73
N LEU A 133 3.36 17.30 -2.87
CA LEU A 133 1.96 17.44 -3.29
C LEU A 133 1.66 18.83 -3.85
N GLN A 134 2.20 19.89 -3.26
CA GLN A 134 2.10 21.25 -3.79
C GLN A 134 2.77 21.42 -5.16
N LEU A 135 3.83 20.66 -5.41
CA LEU A 135 4.53 20.62 -6.69
C LEU A 135 3.88 19.66 -7.71
N HIS A 136 2.72 19.11 -7.39
CA HIS A 136 1.99 18.14 -8.21
C HIS A 136 2.79 16.87 -8.53
N VAL A 137 3.66 16.48 -7.61
CA VAL A 137 4.43 15.22 -7.67
C VAL A 137 3.63 14.13 -6.97
N ILE A 138 3.67 12.91 -7.50
CA ILE A 138 3.08 11.73 -6.87
C ILE A 138 4.17 11.03 -6.04
N PRO A 139 4.11 11.09 -4.70
CA PRO A 139 5.02 10.32 -3.86
C PRO A 139 4.71 8.84 -3.97
N ILE A 140 5.74 8.01 -4.15
CA ILE A 140 5.65 6.55 -4.11
C ILE A 140 6.44 6.10 -2.88
N ILE A 141 5.73 5.57 -1.91
CA ILE A 141 6.24 5.27 -0.57
C ILE A 141 6.31 3.76 -0.38
N ASN A 142 7.41 3.30 0.18
CA ASN A 142 7.59 1.94 0.67
C ASN A 142 8.40 1.95 1.96
N GLU A 143 8.40 0.82 2.68
CA GLU A 143 9.33 0.61 3.78
C GLU A 143 10.76 0.46 3.22
N ASN A 144 11.75 0.94 3.96
CA ASN A 144 13.15 0.70 3.65
C ASN A 144 13.56 -0.69 4.14
N ASP A 145 13.27 -1.70 3.33
CA ASP A 145 13.53 -3.11 3.67
C ASP A 145 15.01 -3.44 3.88
N VAL A 146 15.92 -2.62 3.36
CA VAL A 146 17.38 -2.86 3.47
C VAL A 146 17.89 -2.62 4.87
N VAL A 147 17.36 -1.63 5.56
CA VAL A 147 17.80 -1.23 6.91
C VAL A 147 16.77 -1.55 7.99
N ALA A 148 15.56 -1.92 7.63
CA ALA A 148 14.51 -2.27 8.58
C ALA A 148 14.86 -3.58 9.30
N ILE A 149 14.95 -3.51 10.63
CA ILE A 149 15.11 -4.69 11.50
C ILE A 149 13.74 -5.37 11.61
N GLU A 150 13.67 -6.70 11.44
CA GLU A 150 12.38 -7.43 11.42
C GLU A 150 11.50 -7.15 12.65
N GLU A 151 12.12 -6.99 13.81
CA GLU A 151 11.44 -6.66 15.07
C GLU A 151 10.82 -5.25 15.08
N TYR A 152 11.32 -4.37 14.25
CA TYR A 152 10.90 -2.96 14.13
C TYR A 152 10.27 -2.63 12.79
N LYS A 153 9.91 -3.64 11.99
CA LYS A 153 9.14 -3.40 10.76
C LYS A 153 7.78 -2.80 11.12
N ILE A 154 7.31 -1.91 10.28
CA ILE A 154 5.93 -1.39 10.35
C ILE A 154 4.91 -2.55 10.24
N GLY A 155 5.40 -3.74 9.90
CA GLY A 155 4.65 -4.97 9.79
C GLY A 155 4.29 -5.25 8.34
N ASP A 156 3.33 -4.54 7.83
CA ASP A 156 2.91 -4.65 6.43
C ASP A 156 2.65 -3.26 5.87
N ASN A 157 2.51 -3.16 4.55
CA ASN A 157 2.24 -1.90 3.91
C ASN A 157 0.79 -1.41 4.10
N ASP A 158 -0.12 -2.24 4.58
CA ASP A 158 -1.45 -1.79 5.02
C ASP A 158 -1.30 -0.83 6.19
N THR A 159 -0.54 -1.22 7.23
CA THR A 159 -0.23 -0.36 8.39
C THR A 159 0.57 0.88 7.98
N LEU A 160 1.58 0.73 7.12
CA LEU A 160 2.33 1.86 6.57
C LEU A 160 1.41 2.85 5.86
N SER A 161 0.45 2.37 5.06
CA SER A 161 -0.49 3.22 4.33
C SER A 161 -1.40 4.02 5.26
N ALA A 162 -1.86 3.42 6.36
CA ALA A 162 -2.63 4.13 7.39
C ALA A 162 -1.79 5.20 8.10
N THR A 163 -0.53 4.89 8.41
CA THR A 163 0.42 5.86 9.00
C THR A 163 0.64 7.04 8.06
N VAL A 164 0.88 6.79 6.78
CA VAL A 164 1.04 7.82 5.75
C VAL A 164 -0.22 8.67 5.62
N ALA A 165 -1.40 8.03 5.59
CA ALA A 165 -2.67 8.74 5.52
C ALA A 165 -2.85 9.72 6.69
N GLY A 166 -2.46 9.32 7.90
CA GLY A 166 -2.44 10.22 9.07
C GLY A 166 -1.43 11.36 8.94
N ILE A 167 -0.21 11.07 8.47
CA ILE A 167 0.84 12.08 8.29
C ILE A 167 0.44 13.17 7.31
N VAL A 168 -0.17 12.80 6.19
CA VAL A 168 -0.59 13.74 5.13
C VAL A 168 -1.99 14.30 5.33
N GLU A 169 -2.70 13.87 6.35
CA GLU A 169 -4.11 14.24 6.60
C GLU A 169 -4.97 13.95 5.36
N ALA A 170 -4.90 12.70 4.87
CA ALA A 170 -5.62 12.27 3.69
C ALA A 170 -7.14 12.29 3.92
N ASP A 171 -7.89 12.61 2.87
CA ASP A 171 -9.36 12.54 2.89
C ASP A 171 -9.85 11.10 2.79
N VAL A 172 -9.08 10.22 2.10
CA VAL A 172 -9.42 8.81 1.92
C VAL A 172 -8.17 7.95 1.80
N LEU A 173 -8.24 6.75 2.36
CA LEU A 173 -7.28 5.66 2.16
C LEU A 173 -7.97 4.54 1.40
N ILE A 174 -7.40 4.15 0.26
CA ILE A 174 -7.86 3.04 -0.57
C ILE A 174 -6.83 1.91 -0.50
N ILE A 175 -7.23 0.77 0.03
CA ILE A 175 -6.39 -0.43 0.08
C ILE A 175 -6.84 -1.37 -1.03
N LEU A 176 -6.03 -1.48 -2.09
CA LEU A 176 -6.28 -2.42 -3.17
C LEU A 176 -5.88 -3.84 -2.73
N SER A 177 -6.75 -4.79 -2.98
CA SER A 177 -6.61 -6.17 -2.57
C SER A 177 -7.01 -7.12 -3.71
N ASP A 178 -6.60 -8.38 -3.58
CA ASP A 178 -7.04 -9.49 -4.42
C ASP A 178 -8.41 -10.08 -4.02
N ILE A 179 -9.04 -9.48 -3.01
CA ILE A 179 -10.41 -9.76 -2.57
C ILE A 179 -11.24 -8.48 -2.63
N ASP A 180 -12.53 -8.60 -2.93
CA ASP A 180 -13.45 -7.46 -3.12
C ASP A 180 -13.66 -6.60 -1.87
N GLY A 181 -13.44 -7.16 -0.70
CA GLY A 181 -13.60 -6.47 0.58
C GLY A 181 -13.73 -7.43 1.76
N LEU A 182 -14.32 -6.93 2.84
CA LEU A 182 -14.62 -7.72 4.03
C LEU A 182 -15.90 -8.53 3.79
N TYR A 183 -15.83 -9.84 4.06
CA TYR A 183 -16.95 -10.76 4.02
C TYR A 183 -17.37 -11.15 5.43
N THR A 184 -18.59 -11.63 5.57
CA THR A 184 -19.14 -12.14 6.86
C THR A 184 -18.41 -13.35 7.39
N ALA A 185 -17.71 -14.09 6.51
CA ALA A 185 -16.80 -15.20 6.81
C ALA A 185 -15.79 -15.33 5.66
N ASN A 186 -14.85 -16.26 5.76
CA ASN A 186 -13.88 -16.49 4.67
C ASN A 186 -14.59 -17.10 3.43
N PRO A 187 -14.70 -16.37 2.31
CA PRO A 187 -15.43 -16.85 1.13
C PRO A 187 -14.76 -18.05 0.45
N ALA A 188 -13.48 -18.30 0.71
CA ALA A 188 -12.77 -19.46 0.18
C ALA A 188 -13.18 -20.78 0.88
N THR A 189 -13.67 -20.70 2.11
CA THR A 189 -14.04 -21.86 2.93
C THR A 189 -15.51 -21.92 3.28
N ASP A 190 -16.24 -20.82 3.17
CA ASP A 190 -17.66 -20.70 3.49
C ASP A 190 -18.41 -20.09 2.31
N SER A 191 -19.16 -20.93 1.60
CA SER A 191 -19.96 -20.52 0.44
C SER A 191 -21.14 -19.61 0.80
N THR A 192 -21.49 -19.49 2.07
CA THR A 192 -22.56 -18.60 2.57
C THR A 192 -22.06 -17.21 2.94
N ALA A 193 -20.75 -16.99 2.88
CA ALA A 193 -20.14 -15.68 3.14
C ALA A 193 -20.64 -14.64 2.14
N THR A 194 -21.03 -13.48 2.65
CA THR A 194 -21.50 -12.33 1.86
C THR A 194 -20.62 -11.11 2.07
N LEU A 195 -20.45 -10.31 1.03
CA LEU A 195 -19.69 -9.08 1.08
C LEU A 195 -20.37 -8.06 2.01
N ILE A 196 -19.60 -7.47 2.91
CA ILE A 196 -20.03 -6.37 3.76
C ILE A 196 -19.72 -5.06 3.02
N ASN A 197 -20.75 -4.34 2.63
CA ASN A 197 -20.61 -3.13 1.84
C ASN A 197 -20.07 -1.95 2.64
N GLU A 198 -20.39 -1.89 3.93
CA GLU A 198 -20.02 -0.79 4.81
C GLU A 198 -19.85 -1.28 6.25
N VAL A 199 -18.82 -0.79 6.91
CA VAL A 199 -18.57 -0.96 8.35
C VAL A 199 -18.48 0.44 8.94
N SER A 200 -19.52 0.90 9.61
CA SER A 200 -19.59 2.24 10.20
C SER A 200 -18.72 2.39 11.45
N MET A 201 -18.45 1.29 12.17
CA MET A 201 -17.59 1.25 13.34
C MET A 201 -16.86 -0.10 13.39
N ILE A 202 -15.54 -0.04 13.54
CA ILE A 202 -14.73 -1.25 13.71
C ILE A 202 -14.74 -1.66 15.18
N THR A 203 -15.21 -2.90 15.44
CA THR A 203 -15.36 -3.51 16.76
C THR A 203 -14.56 -4.80 16.84
N ASP A 204 -14.49 -5.41 18.01
CA ASP A 204 -13.89 -6.73 18.20
C ASP A 204 -14.50 -7.79 17.28
N GLU A 205 -15.82 -7.74 17.08
CA GLU A 205 -16.53 -8.61 16.13
C GLU A 205 -16.02 -8.43 14.69
N THR A 206 -15.71 -7.21 14.27
CA THR A 206 -15.11 -6.92 12.97
C THR A 206 -13.75 -7.63 12.80
N TYR A 207 -12.93 -7.61 13.84
CA TYR A 207 -11.65 -8.33 13.86
C TYR A 207 -11.82 -9.86 13.85
N GLU A 208 -12.81 -10.39 14.55
CA GLU A 208 -13.13 -11.82 14.55
C GLU A 208 -13.54 -12.29 13.15
N ILE A 209 -14.41 -11.56 12.48
CA ILE A 209 -14.82 -11.81 11.09
C ILE A 209 -13.62 -11.80 10.15
N ALA A 210 -12.67 -10.91 10.36
CA ALA A 210 -11.43 -10.79 9.58
C ALA A 210 -10.42 -11.93 9.85
N GLY A 211 -10.72 -12.88 10.74
CA GLY A 211 -9.90 -14.05 11.07
C GLY A 211 -9.13 -13.95 12.38
N GLY A 212 -9.27 -12.85 13.15
CA GLY A 212 -8.62 -12.65 14.43
C GLY A 212 -7.09 -12.53 14.37
N ALA A 213 -6.47 -12.17 15.50
CA ALA A 213 -5.03 -11.97 15.63
C ALA A 213 -4.19 -13.26 15.54
N GLY A 214 -4.83 -14.42 15.67
CA GLY A 214 -4.18 -15.75 15.65
C GLY A 214 -4.31 -16.51 14.34
N SER A 215 -4.93 -15.92 13.31
CA SER A 215 -4.99 -16.57 12.01
C SER A 215 -3.58 -16.59 11.40
N SER A 216 -3.11 -17.77 11.01
CA SER A 216 -1.81 -18.02 10.37
C SER A 216 -1.67 -17.38 8.97
N MET A 217 -2.52 -16.44 8.67
CA MET A 217 -2.53 -15.69 7.44
C MET A 217 -1.44 -14.62 7.53
N GLY A 218 -0.39 -14.84 6.82
CA GLY A 218 0.82 -14.01 6.79
C GLY A 218 0.56 -12.49 6.65
N THR A 219 1.61 -11.73 6.77
CA THR A 219 1.61 -10.29 6.54
C THR A 219 0.81 -9.94 5.29
N GLY A 220 -0.27 -9.16 5.41
CA GLY A 220 -1.13 -8.74 4.29
C GLY A 220 -2.53 -9.39 4.23
N GLY A 221 -2.95 -10.14 5.26
CA GLY A 221 -4.30 -10.69 5.36
C GLY A 221 -5.36 -9.65 5.72
N MET A 222 -6.65 -10.07 5.75
CA MET A 222 -7.76 -9.17 6.06
C MET A 222 -7.61 -8.50 7.42
N TYR A 223 -7.05 -9.20 8.42
CA TYR A 223 -6.78 -8.64 9.75
C TYR A 223 -5.93 -7.36 9.68
N THR A 224 -4.86 -7.36 8.90
CA THR A 224 -3.99 -6.19 8.74
C THR A 224 -4.70 -5.04 8.03
N LYS A 225 -5.60 -5.33 7.10
CA LYS A 225 -6.43 -4.32 6.41
C LYS A 225 -7.43 -3.67 7.36
N ILE A 226 -8.08 -4.45 8.21
CA ILE A 226 -8.99 -3.94 9.24
C ILE A 226 -8.23 -3.10 10.27
N LYS A 227 -7.04 -3.56 10.69
CA LYS A 227 -6.18 -2.78 11.58
C LYS A 227 -5.79 -1.43 10.96
N ALA A 228 -5.40 -1.43 9.69
CA ALA A 228 -5.06 -0.21 8.96
C ALA A 228 -6.28 0.74 8.84
N ALA A 229 -7.46 0.20 8.52
CA ALA A 229 -8.71 0.96 8.48
C ALA A 229 -9.01 1.59 9.84
N HIS A 230 -8.84 0.85 10.94
CA HIS A 230 -9.07 1.35 12.30
C HIS A 230 -8.08 2.46 12.69
N MET A 231 -6.84 2.38 12.22
CA MET A 231 -5.86 3.44 12.45
C MET A 231 -6.16 4.72 11.66
N ALA A 232 -6.81 4.58 10.51
CA ALA A 232 -7.11 5.69 9.60
C ALA A 232 -8.43 6.41 9.91
N THR A 233 -9.30 5.81 10.70
CA THR A 233 -10.61 6.34 11.12
C THR A 233 -10.60 6.82 12.56
#